data_09a6035e1db6950498742103198c8c7b
#
_entry.id   09a6035e1db6950498742103198c8c7b
#
_cell.length_a   1.000
_cell.length_b   1.000
_cell.length_c   1.000
_cell.angle_alpha   90.00
_cell.angle_beta   90.00
_cell.angle_gamma   90.00
#
_symmetry.space_group_name_H-M   'P 1'
#
loop_
_entity.id
_entity.type
_entity.pdbx_description
1 polymer ?
#
loop_
_entity_poly.entity_id
_entity_poly.type
_entity_poly.pdbx_seq_one_letter_code
_entity_poly.pdbx_strand_id
1 'polypeptide(L)'
;MQDGFGFLRSADSNYLPGPDDIYVSPNQIKKYGLRKGDTLEGPIRPPKDGERYFALVEINKVNFIEAAKNNKFKTNFDNLTPLYPEKKFNLETDKPDTDLSSRIIDIIAPIGAGQRSLIVAPPRSGKTVILQKIAKSIAENFPNVYLMVLLIDERPEEVTDMQRSVKGEVISSTFDEPAARHVQ
;
A
#
# COMPACT_ATOMS: atom_id res chain seq x y z
N MET A 1 7.69 -10.78 13.73
CA MET A 1 6.99 -11.13 14.98
C MET A 1 7.67 -12.34 15.65
N GLN A 2 8.98 -12.23 15.88
CA GLN A 2 9.74 -13.33 16.53
C GLN A 2 9.31 -13.51 17.99
N ASP A 3 8.85 -12.45 18.67
CA ASP A 3 8.47 -12.47 20.08
C ASP A 3 6.95 -12.51 20.34
N GLY A 4 6.15 -12.73 19.30
CA GLY A 4 4.71 -12.89 19.39
C GLY A 4 3.89 -11.60 19.54
N PHE A 5 4.51 -10.42 19.75
CA PHE A 5 3.85 -9.12 19.78
C PHE A 5 4.11 -8.32 18.49
N GLY A 6 3.40 -7.22 18.29
CA GLY A 6 3.52 -6.36 17.13
C GLY A 6 3.44 -4.88 17.47
N PHE A 7 3.78 -4.06 16.47
CA PHE A 7 3.61 -2.61 16.52
C PHE A 7 2.83 -2.13 15.30
N LEU A 8 1.90 -1.19 15.53
CA LEU A 8 1.30 -0.41 14.44
C LEU A 8 2.16 0.81 14.18
N ARG A 9 2.32 1.13 12.92
CA ARG A 9 3.13 2.24 12.45
C ARG A 9 2.35 3.10 11.47
N SER A 10 2.62 4.40 11.47
CA SER A 10 1.95 5.34 10.57
C SER A 10 2.53 5.29 9.15
N ALA A 11 1.64 5.44 8.17
CA ALA A 11 2.01 5.68 6.77
C ALA A 11 2.81 6.98 6.61
N ASP A 12 2.52 8.02 7.42
CA ASP A 12 3.21 9.30 7.37
C ASP A 12 4.72 9.20 7.68
N SER A 13 5.10 8.18 8.46
CA SER A 13 6.51 7.87 8.75
C SER A 13 7.08 6.76 7.85
N ASN A 14 6.42 6.47 6.72
CA ASN A 14 6.77 5.34 5.85
C ASN A 14 6.93 4.01 6.61
N TYR A 15 6.12 3.80 7.67
CA TYR A 15 6.16 2.61 8.54
C TYR A 15 7.48 2.37 9.26
N LEU A 16 8.31 3.41 9.42
CA LEU A 16 9.55 3.33 10.21
C LEU A 16 9.24 3.18 11.70
N PRO A 17 10.10 2.47 12.45
CA PRO A 17 10.03 2.44 13.90
C PRO A 17 10.14 3.84 14.49
N GLY A 18 9.24 4.18 15.40
CA GLY A 18 9.21 5.50 16.02
C GLY A 18 8.71 5.48 17.48
N PRO A 19 8.81 6.60 18.16
CA PRO A 19 8.27 6.74 19.53
C PRO A 19 6.75 6.64 19.57
N ASP A 20 6.08 6.90 18.44
CA ASP A 20 4.63 6.87 18.27
C ASP A 20 4.09 5.48 17.91
N ASP A 21 4.95 4.45 17.88
CA ASP A 21 4.55 3.07 17.63
C ASP A 21 3.52 2.63 18.66
N ILE A 22 2.47 1.94 18.22
CA ILE A 22 1.40 1.45 19.09
C ILE A 22 1.57 -0.06 19.27
N TYR A 23 1.71 -0.48 20.52
CA TYR A 23 1.87 -1.89 20.88
C TYR A 23 0.59 -2.70 20.68
N VAL A 24 0.72 -3.86 20.06
CA VAL A 24 -0.34 -4.87 19.88
C VAL A 24 0.03 -6.15 20.60
N SER A 25 -0.85 -6.59 21.49
CA SER A 25 -0.59 -7.75 22.35
C SER A 25 -0.61 -9.09 21.58
N PRO A 26 0.12 -10.11 22.06
CA PRO A 26 0.10 -11.45 21.49
C PRO A 26 -1.30 -12.08 21.46
N ASN A 27 -2.12 -11.78 22.48
CA ASN A 27 -3.49 -12.29 22.57
C ASN A 27 -4.37 -11.73 21.46
N GLN A 28 -4.25 -10.43 21.15
CA GLN A 28 -4.97 -9.80 20.04
C GLN A 28 -4.52 -10.36 18.69
N ILE A 29 -3.22 -10.54 18.51
CA ILE A 29 -2.66 -11.13 17.28
C ILE A 29 -3.22 -12.53 17.05
N LYS A 30 -3.24 -13.38 18.08
CA LYS A 30 -3.78 -14.73 17.98
C LYS A 30 -5.30 -14.74 17.78
N LYS A 31 -6.04 -13.93 18.55
CA LYS A 31 -7.50 -13.87 18.50
C LYS A 31 -8.02 -13.49 17.12
N TYR A 32 -7.39 -12.51 16.47
CA TYR A 32 -7.82 -11.99 15.17
C TYR A 32 -7.00 -12.53 13.98
N GLY A 33 -6.03 -13.41 14.24
CA GLY A 33 -5.15 -13.96 13.20
C GLY A 33 -4.39 -12.88 12.45
N LEU A 34 -3.89 -11.86 13.16
CA LEU A 34 -3.23 -10.71 12.57
C LEU A 34 -1.90 -11.08 11.91
N ARG A 35 -1.61 -10.42 10.81
CA ARG A 35 -0.37 -10.59 10.05
C ARG A 35 0.33 -9.25 9.86
N LYS A 36 1.61 -9.33 9.53
CA LYS A 36 2.38 -8.16 9.11
C LYS A 36 1.74 -7.58 7.83
N GLY A 37 1.49 -6.27 7.82
CA GLY A 37 0.81 -5.57 6.74
C GLY A 37 -0.70 -5.38 6.96
N ASP A 38 -1.30 -5.96 8.01
CA ASP A 38 -2.70 -5.68 8.32
C ASP A 38 -2.89 -4.25 8.83
N THR A 39 -3.94 -3.58 8.36
CA THR A 39 -4.39 -2.29 8.86
C THR A 39 -5.39 -2.51 9.99
N LEU A 40 -5.19 -1.84 11.12
CA LEU A 40 -6.04 -1.97 12.31
C LEU A 40 -6.66 -0.61 12.69
N GLU A 41 -7.91 -0.65 13.14
CA GLU A 41 -8.60 0.49 13.71
C GLU A 41 -9.14 0.12 15.09
N GLY A 42 -8.88 0.97 16.09
CA GLY A 42 -9.36 0.76 17.45
C GLY A 42 -8.88 1.79 18.44
N PRO A 43 -9.46 1.81 19.66
CA PRO A 43 -9.04 2.72 20.72
C PRO A 43 -7.67 2.33 21.28
N ILE A 44 -6.87 3.34 21.58
CA ILE A 44 -5.57 3.21 22.22
C ILE A 44 -5.59 3.79 23.63
N ARG A 45 -4.69 3.34 24.48
CA ARG A 45 -4.46 3.91 25.81
C ARG A 45 -3.03 4.44 25.93
N PRO A 46 -2.81 5.46 26.78
CA PRO A 46 -1.48 5.93 27.09
C PRO A 46 -0.65 4.85 27.79
N PRO A 47 0.69 4.96 27.72
CA PRO A 47 1.59 4.07 28.44
C PRO A 47 1.37 4.18 29.96
N LYS A 48 1.44 3.06 30.65
CA LYS A 48 1.47 2.98 32.11
C LYS A 48 2.90 3.16 32.62
N ASP A 49 3.04 3.28 33.95
CA ASP A 49 4.35 3.32 34.58
C ASP A 49 5.20 2.10 34.15
N GLY A 50 6.35 2.38 33.57
CA GLY A 50 7.26 1.36 33.02
C GLY A 50 7.01 0.93 31.57
N GLU A 51 5.92 1.34 30.93
CA GLU A 51 5.65 1.14 29.51
C GLU A 51 6.21 2.31 28.67
N ARG A 52 6.72 2.02 27.51
CA ARG A 52 7.30 3.04 26.59
C ARG A 52 6.31 3.47 25.50
N TYR A 53 5.40 2.59 25.09
CA TYR A 53 4.55 2.77 23.92
C TYR A 53 3.07 2.83 24.32
N PHE A 54 2.29 3.54 23.50
CA PHE A 54 0.84 3.42 23.54
C PHE A 54 0.43 1.97 23.27
N ALA A 55 -0.71 1.55 23.79
CA ALA A 55 -1.20 0.18 23.59
C ALA A 55 -2.60 0.17 22.99
N LEU A 56 -2.81 -0.69 21.99
CA LEU A 56 -4.12 -0.93 21.41
C LEU A 56 -5.00 -1.68 22.43
N VAL A 57 -6.13 -1.10 22.79
CA VAL A 57 -7.05 -1.69 23.79
C VAL A 57 -7.94 -2.72 23.15
N GLU A 58 -8.59 -2.35 22.04
CA GLU A 58 -9.54 -3.18 21.33
C GLU A 58 -9.38 -2.99 19.82
N ILE A 59 -9.76 -4.00 19.04
CA ILE A 59 -9.72 -3.95 17.58
C ILE A 59 -11.16 -3.87 17.06
N ASN A 60 -11.52 -2.73 16.48
CA ASN A 60 -12.82 -2.49 15.89
C ASN A 60 -12.86 -3.00 14.44
N LYS A 61 -11.81 -2.71 13.65
CA LYS A 61 -11.70 -3.15 12.27
C LYS A 61 -10.33 -3.74 11.97
N VAL A 62 -10.31 -4.67 11.04
CA VAL A 62 -9.12 -5.26 10.44
C VAL A 62 -9.27 -5.17 8.92
N ASN A 63 -8.33 -4.49 8.25
CA ASN A 63 -8.37 -4.28 6.80
C ASN A 63 -9.72 -3.68 6.32
N PHE A 64 -10.17 -2.63 7.03
CA PHE A 64 -11.43 -1.89 6.77
C PHE A 64 -12.73 -2.68 7.01
N ILE A 65 -12.65 -3.93 7.47
CA ILE A 65 -13.79 -4.79 7.80
C ILE A 65 -13.96 -4.86 9.31
N GLU A 66 -15.20 -4.78 9.81
CA GLU A 66 -15.50 -4.95 11.23
C GLU A 66 -14.90 -6.25 11.77
N ALA A 67 -14.22 -6.17 12.91
CA ALA A 67 -13.53 -7.32 13.50
C ALA A 67 -14.48 -8.48 13.83
N ALA A 68 -15.74 -8.17 14.16
CA ALA A 68 -16.79 -9.16 14.40
C ALA A 68 -17.20 -9.94 13.13
N LYS A 69 -17.11 -9.30 11.98
CA LYS A 69 -17.43 -9.88 10.67
C LYS A 69 -16.21 -10.51 9.99
N ASN A 70 -15.02 -10.22 10.48
CA ASN A 70 -13.77 -10.71 9.90
C ASN A 70 -13.57 -12.19 10.26
N ASN A 71 -14.47 -13.02 9.75
CA ASN A 71 -14.58 -14.42 10.11
C ASN A 71 -13.56 -15.27 9.37
N LYS A 72 -12.57 -15.67 10.10
CA LYS A 72 -11.98 -17.03 10.20
C LYS A 72 -10.93 -17.49 9.18
N PHE A 73 -10.89 -17.09 7.95
CA PHE A 73 -9.87 -17.63 7.04
C PHE A 73 -9.31 -16.57 6.12
N LYS A 74 -8.33 -15.82 6.62
CA LYS A 74 -7.45 -15.06 5.72
C LYS A 74 -6.71 -16.08 4.86
N THR A 75 -7.20 -16.29 3.65
CA THR A 75 -6.51 -17.11 2.67
C THR A 75 -5.15 -16.46 2.38
N ASN A 76 -4.08 -17.22 2.49
CA ASN A 76 -2.77 -16.74 2.07
C ASN A 76 -2.80 -16.50 0.57
N PHE A 77 -2.11 -15.47 0.12
CA PHE A 77 -1.96 -15.17 -1.30
C PHE A 77 -1.45 -16.40 -2.08
N ASP A 78 -0.49 -17.14 -1.51
CA ASP A 78 0.08 -18.32 -2.14
C ASP A 78 -0.93 -19.49 -2.32
N ASN A 79 -2.03 -19.47 -1.57
CA ASN A 79 -3.09 -20.48 -1.65
C ASN A 79 -4.25 -20.08 -2.58
N LEU A 80 -4.17 -18.90 -3.21
CA LEU A 80 -5.17 -18.46 -4.17
C LEU A 80 -5.01 -19.19 -5.49
N THR A 81 -6.11 -19.59 -6.09
CA THR A 81 -6.11 -20.15 -7.44
C THR A 81 -5.84 -19.04 -8.45
N PRO A 82 -4.77 -19.15 -9.27
CA PRO A 82 -4.49 -18.16 -10.29
C PRO A 82 -5.56 -18.24 -11.41
N LEU A 83 -6.11 -17.08 -11.75
CA LEU A 83 -7.10 -16.91 -12.82
C LEU A 83 -6.62 -15.87 -13.81
N TYR A 84 -7.11 -15.93 -15.04
CA TYR A 84 -6.94 -14.84 -15.99
C TYR A 84 -7.72 -13.61 -15.51
N PRO A 85 -7.22 -12.36 -15.74
CA PRO A 85 -7.96 -11.17 -15.37
C PRO A 85 -9.23 -11.03 -16.20
N GLU A 86 -10.38 -11.08 -15.55
CA GLU A 86 -11.70 -10.94 -16.22
C GLU A 86 -12.14 -9.47 -16.33
N LYS A 87 -11.67 -8.62 -15.40
CA LYS A 87 -12.04 -7.21 -15.32
C LYS A 87 -10.88 -6.33 -15.75
N LYS A 88 -11.07 -5.56 -16.83
CA LYS A 88 -10.10 -4.58 -17.31
C LYS A 88 -10.17 -3.27 -16.50
N PHE A 89 -9.04 -2.64 -16.25
CA PHE A 89 -8.94 -1.25 -15.87
C PHE A 89 -8.89 -0.37 -17.11
N ASN A 90 -9.95 0.40 -17.38
CA ASN A 90 -9.93 1.40 -18.43
C ASN A 90 -9.13 2.61 -17.94
N LEU A 91 -8.06 2.95 -18.64
CA LEU A 91 -7.16 4.06 -18.27
C LEU A 91 -7.54 5.36 -18.98
N GLU A 92 -8.29 5.30 -20.08
CA GLU A 92 -8.81 6.49 -20.74
C GLU A 92 -9.76 7.25 -19.80
N THR A 93 -9.58 8.55 -19.66
CA THR A 93 -10.41 9.42 -18.83
C THR A 93 -11.23 10.36 -19.72
N ASP A 94 -12.40 10.81 -19.24
CA ASP A 94 -13.28 11.73 -20.00
C ASP A 94 -12.70 13.16 -20.14
N LYS A 95 -11.58 13.45 -19.50
CA LYS A 95 -10.91 14.73 -19.65
C LYS A 95 -10.19 14.79 -21.01
N PRO A 96 -10.28 15.94 -21.69
CA PRO A 96 -9.52 16.17 -22.91
C PRO A 96 -8.03 16.23 -22.55
N ASP A 97 -7.41 15.08 -22.44
CA ASP A 97 -5.98 14.96 -22.31
C ASP A 97 -5.37 14.95 -23.71
N THR A 98 -4.43 15.84 -23.95
CA THR A 98 -3.64 15.86 -25.19
C THR A 98 -2.72 14.66 -25.29
N ASP A 99 -2.61 13.90 -24.20
CA ASP A 99 -1.73 12.75 -24.09
C ASP A 99 -2.47 11.44 -24.37
N LEU A 100 -2.10 10.82 -25.45
CA LEU A 100 -2.66 9.55 -25.91
C LEU A 100 -2.12 8.31 -25.16
N SER A 101 -1.23 8.47 -24.16
CA SER A 101 -0.54 7.34 -23.51
C SER A 101 -1.51 6.35 -22.88
N SER A 102 -2.49 6.81 -22.11
CA SER A 102 -3.49 5.94 -21.44
C SER A 102 -4.29 5.15 -22.46
N ARG A 103 -4.73 5.81 -23.53
CA ARG A 103 -5.47 5.17 -24.64
C ARG A 103 -4.63 4.16 -25.40
N ILE A 104 -3.35 4.47 -25.64
CA ILE A 104 -2.43 3.53 -26.30
C ILE A 104 -2.23 2.28 -25.44
N ILE A 105 -2.04 2.46 -24.12
CA ILE A 105 -1.91 1.33 -23.18
C ILE A 105 -3.17 0.48 -23.19
N ASP A 106 -4.34 1.10 -23.15
CA ASP A 106 -5.63 0.40 -23.18
C ASP A 106 -5.85 -0.46 -24.43
N ILE A 107 -5.26 -0.07 -25.55
CA ILE A 107 -5.38 -0.79 -26.83
C ILE A 107 -4.31 -1.87 -26.98
N ILE A 108 -3.05 -1.53 -26.65
CA ILE A 108 -1.90 -2.40 -26.95
C ILE A 108 -1.55 -3.33 -25.80
N ALA A 109 -1.66 -2.84 -24.55
CA ALA A 109 -1.27 -3.56 -23.34
C ALA A 109 -2.29 -3.35 -22.21
N PRO A 110 -3.55 -3.79 -22.38
CA PRO A 110 -4.61 -3.57 -21.39
C PRO A 110 -4.24 -4.18 -20.05
N ILE A 111 -4.55 -3.47 -18.97
CA ILE A 111 -4.28 -3.89 -17.60
C ILE A 111 -5.57 -4.43 -16.97
N GLY A 112 -5.51 -5.64 -16.44
CA GLY A 112 -6.64 -6.28 -15.77
C GLY A 112 -6.48 -6.34 -14.24
N ALA A 113 -7.61 -6.45 -13.54
CA ALA A 113 -7.64 -6.60 -12.09
C ALA A 113 -6.93 -7.89 -11.66
N GLY A 114 -5.93 -7.78 -10.76
CA GLY A 114 -5.10 -8.89 -10.32
C GLY A 114 -3.93 -9.23 -11.25
N GLN A 115 -3.81 -8.57 -12.40
CA GLN A 115 -2.73 -8.79 -13.34
C GLN A 115 -1.39 -8.26 -12.81
N ARG A 116 -0.32 -9.01 -13.08
CA ARG A 116 1.08 -8.57 -12.89
C ARG A 116 1.62 -8.10 -14.23
N SER A 117 2.08 -6.87 -14.27
CA SER A 117 2.66 -6.25 -15.46
C SER A 117 4.07 -5.75 -15.18
N LEU A 118 4.92 -5.71 -16.20
CA LEU A 118 6.28 -5.21 -16.11
C LEU A 118 6.49 -4.12 -17.15
N ILE A 119 6.98 -2.96 -16.73
CA ILE A 119 7.40 -1.87 -17.61
C ILE A 119 8.91 -1.82 -17.62
N VAL A 120 9.50 -2.18 -18.75
CA VAL A 120 10.95 -2.13 -18.98
C VAL A 120 11.26 -0.95 -19.86
N ALA A 121 12.14 -0.07 -19.39
CA ALA A 121 12.48 1.15 -20.10
C ALA A 121 13.90 1.59 -19.76
N PRO A 122 14.67 2.14 -20.73
CA PRO A 122 15.96 2.76 -20.45
C PRO A 122 15.83 3.93 -19.46
N PRO A 123 16.90 4.32 -18.79
CA PRO A 123 16.90 5.53 -17.96
C PRO A 123 16.43 6.76 -18.77
N ARG A 124 15.66 7.65 -18.14
CA ARG A 124 15.14 8.90 -18.71
C ARG A 124 14.21 8.74 -19.94
N SER A 125 13.60 7.58 -20.11
CA SER A 125 12.65 7.32 -21.21
C SER A 125 11.17 7.56 -20.86
N GLY A 126 10.88 8.09 -19.65
CA GLY A 126 9.53 8.40 -19.21
C GLY A 126 8.81 7.29 -18.43
N LYS A 127 9.54 6.27 -17.93
CA LYS A 127 8.97 5.19 -17.10
C LYS A 127 8.09 5.73 -15.98
N THR A 128 8.62 6.65 -15.15
CA THR A 128 7.92 7.24 -14.01
C THR A 128 6.69 8.03 -14.44
N VAL A 129 6.77 8.73 -15.59
CA VAL A 129 5.62 9.47 -16.16
C VAL A 129 4.49 8.52 -16.56
N ILE A 130 4.82 7.38 -17.17
CA ILE A 130 3.80 6.35 -17.51
C ILE A 130 3.16 5.78 -16.25
N LEU A 131 3.95 5.47 -15.22
CA LEU A 131 3.43 4.98 -13.94
C LEU A 131 2.49 6.00 -13.27
N GLN A 132 2.86 7.28 -13.27
CA GLN A 132 2.00 8.35 -12.75
C GLN A 132 0.67 8.45 -13.51
N LYS A 133 0.70 8.33 -14.83
CA LYS A 133 -0.51 8.37 -15.67
C LYS A 133 -1.43 7.20 -15.38
N ILE A 134 -0.89 5.99 -15.32
CA ILE A 134 -1.65 4.80 -14.94
C ILE A 134 -2.28 4.98 -13.56
N ALA A 135 -1.50 5.43 -12.58
CA ALA A 135 -1.98 5.65 -11.22
C ALA A 135 -3.09 6.72 -11.16
N LYS A 136 -2.93 7.85 -11.87
CA LYS A 136 -3.95 8.89 -11.97
C LYS A 136 -5.24 8.39 -12.61
N SER A 137 -5.12 7.68 -13.73
CA SER A 137 -6.27 7.10 -14.44
C SER A 137 -7.04 6.10 -13.57
N ILE A 138 -6.33 5.22 -12.85
CA ILE A 138 -6.95 4.27 -11.93
C ILE A 138 -7.66 5.00 -10.78
N ALA A 139 -7.00 5.98 -10.15
CA ALA A 139 -7.58 6.75 -9.04
C ALA A 139 -8.82 7.56 -9.47
N GLU A 140 -8.89 8.00 -10.73
CA GLU A 140 -10.03 8.74 -11.27
C GLU A 140 -11.18 7.82 -11.67
N ASN A 141 -10.90 6.77 -12.44
CA ASN A 141 -11.93 5.89 -13.00
C ASN A 141 -12.43 4.84 -12.01
N PHE A 142 -11.64 4.50 -10.98
CA PHE A 142 -11.92 3.46 -10.01
C PHE A 142 -11.73 3.94 -8.56
N PRO A 143 -12.53 4.88 -8.06
CA PRO A 143 -12.35 5.50 -6.73
C PRO A 143 -12.44 4.51 -5.56
N ASN A 144 -13.00 3.32 -5.79
CA ASN A 144 -13.10 2.25 -4.78
C ASN A 144 -11.85 1.35 -4.73
N VAL A 145 -10.88 1.56 -5.63
CA VAL A 145 -9.63 0.80 -5.64
C VAL A 145 -8.65 1.45 -4.67
N TYR A 146 -8.13 0.69 -3.73
CA TYR A 146 -7.05 1.14 -2.87
C TYR A 146 -5.73 1.13 -3.64
N LEU A 147 -5.24 2.32 -3.98
CA LEU A 147 -4.04 2.52 -4.76
C LEU A 147 -2.83 2.70 -3.84
N MET A 148 -1.83 1.88 -4.05
CA MET A 148 -0.56 1.97 -3.35
C MET A 148 0.60 2.04 -4.34
N VAL A 149 1.51 2.98 -4.13
CA VAL A 149 2.73 3.17 -4.92
C VAL A 149 3.92 2.92 -4.02
N LEU A 150 4.78 2.00 -4.43
CA LEU A 150 6.06 1.74 -3.75
C LEU A 150 7.21 2.18 -4.65
N LEU A 151 8.00 3.13 -4.16
CA LEU A 151 9.19 3.66 -4.81
C LEU A 151 10.42 3.19 -4.03
N ILE A 152 11.33 2.47 -4.70
CA ILE A 152 12.55 1.94 -4.08
C ILE A 152 13.74 2.51 -4.83
N ASP A 153 14.70 3.09 -4.09
CA ASP A 153 15.93 3.67 -4.63
C ASP A 153 15.66 4.78 -5.67
N GLU A 154 14.58 5.55 -5.46
CA GLU A 154 14.18 6.63 -6.36
C GLU A 154 14.76 7.99 -5.89
N ARG A 155 14.69 8.98 -6.77
CA ARG A 155 15.15 10.33 -6.46
C ARG A 155 14.14 11.07 -5.59
N PRO A 156 14.58 11.88 -4.60
CA PRO A 156 13.68 12.63 -3.71
C PRO A 156 12.67 13.51 -4.47
N GLU A 157 13.09 14.14 -5.58
CA GLU A 157 12.21 14.93 -6.43
C GLU A 157 11.12 14.10 -7.12
N GLU A 158 11.43 12.87 -7.55
CA GLU A 158 10.46 11.96 -8.17
C GLU A 158 9.44 11.44 -7.15
N VAL A 159 9.90 11.18 -5.91
CA VAL A 159 9.02 10.81 -4.79
C VAL A 159 8.03 11.95 -4.50
N THR A 160 8.52 13.18 -4.36
CA THR A 160 7.69 14.35 -4.09
C THR A 160 6.68 14.59 -5.20
N ASP A 161 7.08 14.44 -6.46
CA ASP A 161 6.20 14.61 -7.61
C ASP A 161 5.11 13.53 -7.64
N MET A 162 5.45 12.28 -7.35
CA MET A 162 4.48 11.17 -7.23
C MET A 162 3.46 11.45 -6.12
N GLN A 163 3.91 11.84 -4.92
CA GLN A 163 3.04 12.15 -3.79
C GLN A 163 2.06 13.29 -4.08
N ARG A 164 2.48 14.30 -4.84
CA ARG A 164 1.63 15.44 -5.22
C ARG A 164 0.65 15.10 -6.34
N SER A 165 1.03 14.19 -7.21
CA SER A 165 0.31 13.93 -8.45
C SER A 165 -0.67 12.76 -8.37
N VAL A 166 -0.48 11.82 -7.45
CA VAL A 166 -1.28 10.59 -7.33
C VAL A 166 -2.15 10.62 -6.08
N LYS A 167 -3.43 10.32 -6.23
CA LYS A 167 -4.36 10.12 -5.11
C LYS A 167 -4.27 8.65 -4.65
N GLY A 168 -3.30 8.37 -3.80
CA GLY A 168 -3.06 7.03 -3.27
C GLY A 168 -1.99 7.07 -2.19
N GLU A 169 -1.75 5.94 -1.55
CA GLU A 169 -0.67 5.80 -0.59
C GLU A 169 0.67 5.68 -1.33
N VAL A 170 1.63 6.54 -1.00
CA VAL A 170 2.98 6.50 -1.58
C VAL A 170 3.98 6.17 -0.49
N ILE A 171 4.61 5.00 -0.61
CA ILE A 171 5.66 4.51 0.26
C ILE A 171 6.97 4.61 -0.51
N SER A 172 8.01 5.16 0.08
CA SER A 172 9.25 5.42 -0.62
C SER A 172 10.49 5.16 0.20
N SER A 173 11.56 4.85 -0.53
CA SER A 173 12.94 4.97 -0.08
C SER A 173 13.77 5.65 -1.18
N THR A 174 14.62 6.59 -0.80
CA THR A 174 15.43 7.36 -1.72
C THR A 174 16.86 6.87 -1.75
N PHE A 175 17.58 7.10 -2.85
CA PHE A 175 18.94 6.59 -3.08
C PHE A 175 19.98 7.06 -2.06
N ASP A 176 19.71 8.15 -1.34
CA ASP A 176 20.55 8.71 -0.29
C ASP A 176 20.34 8.06 1.09
N GLU A 177 19.32 7.18 1.22
CA GLU A 177 19.06 6.42 2.43
C GLU A 177 19.92 5.14 2.53
N PRO A 178 20.20 4.64 3.75
CA PRO A 178 20.96 3.40 3.93
C PRO A 178 20.31 2.19 3.27
N ALA A 179 21.09 1.24 2.75
CA ALA A 179 20.61 0.03 2.07
C ALA A 179 19.60 -0.79 2.89
N ALA A 180 19.72 -0.82 4.21
CA ALA A 180 18.78 -1.49 5.11
C ALA A 180 17.35 -0.89 5.01
N ARG A 181 17.22 0.37 4.61
CA ARG A 181 15.97 1.08 4.44
C ARG A 181 15.17 0.56 3.24
N HIS A 182 15.87 0.19 2.16
CA HIS A 182 15.24 -0.34 0.94
C HIS A 182 14.62 -1.73 1.16
N VAL A 183 14.99 -2.42 2.24
CA VAL A 183 14.53 -3.80 2.54
C VAL A 183 13.42 -3.83 3.62
N GLN A 184 13.22 -2.74 4.35
CA GLN A 184 12.20 -2.63 5.39
C GLN A 184 10.80 -2.50 4.81
#